data_bcde33b210718ff4fff16574ef140192
#
_entry.id   bcde33b210718ff4fff16574ef140192
#
_cell.length_a   1.000
_cell.length_b   1.000
_cell.length_c   1.000
_cell.angle_alpha   90.00
_cell.angle_beta   90.00
_cell.angle_gamma   90.00
#
_symmetry.space_group_name_H-M   'P 1'
#
loop_
_entity.id
_entity.type
_entity.pdbx_description
1 polymer ?
#
loop_
_entity_poly.entity_id
_entity_poly.type
_entity_poly.pdbx_seq_one_letter_code
_entity_poly.pdbx_strand_id
1 'polypeptide(L)'
;MRITALFFAMLTLLGCSKPAWHMTDISGAMPRLDFRMTANGKPVTGADFRGKVVALYFGYSHCPDVCPTTLANLTDMMTKVSSPDVRVLFVTVDPDRDTDTVLSDYAKAFSPQLVGLRGSANQLANLARAYRVAYTVKKGPAYEVMHSNAVFFFDRDGRARLVTTDTTDTAAMAEDVKRLLN
;
A
#
# COMPACT_ATOMS: atom_id res chain seq x y z
N MET A 1 65.49 25.45 20.80
CA MET A 1 64.13 25.92 20.49
C MET A 1 63.47 24.82 19.65
N ARG A 2 62.66 23.93 20.28
CA ARG A 2 62.00 22.77 19.60
C ARG A 2 60.55 23.13 19.35
N ILE A 3 60.17 23.26 18.07
CA ILE A 3 58.82 23.55 17.62
C ILE A 3 58.14 22.18 17.39
N THR A 4 57.22 21.83 18.29
CA THR A 4 56.40 20.62 18.19
C THR A 4 55.18 20.99 17.34
N ALA A 5 55.11 20.47 16.11
CA ALA A 5 53.95 20.63 15.22
C ALA A 5 52.85 19.61 15.66
N LEU A 6 51.74 20.12 16.20
CA LEU A 6 50.54 19.33 16.42
C LEU A 6 49.78 19.13 15.09
N PHE A 7 49.80 17.90 14.58
CA PHE A 7 48.91 17.50 13.47
C PHE A 7 47.51 17.25 14.05
N PHE A 8 46.59 18.16 13.76
CA PHE A 8 45.17 17.99 14.09
C PHE A 8 44.52 17.16 12.97
N ALA A 9 44.34 15.84 13.23
CA ALA A 9 43.67 14.96 12.29
C ALA A 9 42.16 15.27 12.33
N MET A 10 41.68 15.97 11.30
CA MET A 10 40.25 16.28 11.09
C MET A 10 39.53 15.01 10.59
N LEU A 11 38.88 14.30 11.49
CA LEU A 11 38.08 13.12 11.18
C LEU A 11 36.77 13.58 10.53
N THR A 12 36.70 13.53 9.20
CA THR A 12 35.48 13.77 8.44
C THR A 12 34.54 12.59 8.63
N LEU A 13 33.50 12.75 9.46
CA LEU A 13 32.37 11.82 9.57
C LEU A 13 31.55 11.90 8.25
N LEU A 14 31.85 11.02 7.32
CA LEU A 14 30.98 10.75 6.16
C LEU A 14 29.70 10.07 6.68
N GLY A 15 28.75 10.88 7.10
CA GLY A 15 27.42 10.41 7.42
C GLY A 15 26.72 9.93 6.14
N CYS A 16 26.62 8.62 5.94
CA CYS A 16 25.72 8.03 4.93
C CYS A 16 24.27 8.35 5.32
N SER A 17 23.76 9.51 4.95
CA SER A 17 22.32 9.77 5.03
C SER A 17 21.62 8.87 3.99
N LYS A 18 20.73 8.00 4.44
CA LYS A 18 19.86 7.27 3.51
C LYS A 18 19.07 8.31 2.68
N PRO A 19 18.96 8.13 1.36
CA PRO A 19 18.17 9.04 0.55
C PRO A 19 16.74 9.13 1.09
N ALA A 20 16.14 10.31 1.05
CA ALA A 20 14.74 10.51 1.44
C ALA A 20 13.80 9.59 0.64
N TRP A 21 12.64 9.27 1.18
CA TRP A 21 11.58 8.62 0.46
C TRP A 21 10.88 9.62 -0.47
N HIS A 22 10.37 9.15 -1.60
CA HIS A 22 9.50 9.95 -2.47
C HIS A 22 8.09 10.04 -1.89
N MET A 23 7.61 8.93 -1.33
CA MET A 23 6.35 8.87 -0.58
C MET A 23 6.55 9.33 0.87
N THR A 24 5.44 9.60 1.57
CA THR A 24 5.47 10.00 2.99
C THR A 24 5.84 8.82 3.89
N ASP A 25 6.89 8.95 4.69
CA ASP A 25 7.29 7.96 5.70
C ASP A 25 6.31 7.99 6.89
N ILE A 26 5.71 6.84 7.16
CA ILE A 26 4.79 6.60 8.28
C ILE A 26 5.29 5.51 9.23
N SER A 27 6.58 5.22 9.19
CA SER A 27 7.19 4.18 10.03
C SER A 27 6.93 4.44 11.51
N GLY A 28 6.35 3.45 12.19
CA GLY A 28 6.00 3.55 13.60
C GLY A 28 4.70 4.31 13.91
N ALA A 29 4.08 4.98 12.94
CA ALA A 29 2.84 5.75 13.14
C ALA A 29 1.55 4.93 12.89
N MET A 30 1.66 3.79 12.20
CA MET A 30 0.55 2.93 11.83
C MET A 30 0.81 1.48 12.27
N PRO A 31 -0.26 0.70 12.52
CA PRO A 31 -0.12 -0.71 12.88
C PRO A 31 0.49 -1.54 11.74
N ARG A 32 0.95 -2.74 12.09
CA ARG A 32 1.37 -3.73 11.09
C ARG A 32 0.17 -4.18 10.26
N LEU A 33 0.45 -4.74 9.08
CA LEU A 33 -0.58 -5.34 8.23
C LEU A 33 -1.24 -6.50 8.97
N ASP A 34 -2.43 -6.24 9.50
CA ASP A 34 -3.23 -7.23 10.23
C ASP A 34 -4.70 -7.10 9.83
N PHE A 35 -5.23 -8.19 9.31
CA PHE A 35 -6.63 -8.31 8.92
C PHE A 35 -7.05 -9.78 8.81
N ARG A 36 -8.36 -10.02 8.81
CA ARG A 36 -9.01 -11.29 8.46
C ARG A 36 -10.13 -10.96 7.48
N MET A 37 -9.99 -11.41 6.23
CA MET A 37 -10.93 -11.16 5.14
C MET A 37 -11.02 -12.40 4.24
N THR A 38 -11.71 -12.28 3.11
CA THR A 38 -11.71 -13.28 2.05
C THR A 38 -11.06 -12.72 0.79
N ALA A 39 -10.39 -13.59 0.05
CA ALA A 39 -9.92 -13.36 -1.29
C ALA A 39 -10.39 -14.53 -2.17
N ASN A 40 -11.13 -14.25 -3.22
CA ASN A 40 -11.70 -15.28 -4.09
C ASN A 40 -12.48 -16.37 -3.29
N GLY A 41 -13.27 -15.93 -2.30
CA GLY A 41 -14.06 -16.80 -1.43
C GLY A 41 -13.27 -17.60 -0.38
N LYS A 42 -11.95 -17.45 -0.30
CA LYS A 42 -11.10 -18.16 0.68
C LYS A 42 -10.65 -17.20 1.78
N PRO A 43 -10.64 -17.67 3.05
CA PRO A 43 -10.09 -16.87 4.14
C PRO A 43 -8.63 -16.51 3.90
N VAL A 44 -8.28 -15.23 4.16
CA VAL A 44 -6.91 -14.71 4.10
C VAL A 44 -6.67 -13.74 5.26
N THR A 45 -5.42 -13.62 5.66
CA THR A 45 -4.96 -12.75 6.74
C THR A 45 -3.77 -11.91 6.30
N GLY A 46 -3.41 -10.89 7.06
CA GLY A 46 -2.18 -10.13 6.81
C GLY A 46 -0.91 -10.99 6.89
N ALA A 47 -0.94 -12.10 7.63
CA ALA A 47 0.20 -13.02 7.75
C ALA A 47 0.50 -13.76 6.45
N ASP A 48 -0.49 -14.01 5.60
CA ASP A 48 -0.33 -14.72 4.33
C ASP A 48 0.51 -13.91 3.31
N PHE A 49 0.74 -12.64 3.59
CA PHE A 49 1.54 -11.74 2.77
C PHE A 49 2.94 -11.45 3.35
N ARG A 50 3.37 -12.19 4.38
CA ARG A 50 4.74 -12.08 4.89
C ARG A 50 5.76 -12.44 3.81
N GLY A 51 6.90 -11.76 3.82
CA GLY A 51 7.91 -11.89 2.77
C GLY A 51 7.62 -11.08 1.50
N LYS A 52 6.46 -10.41 1.43
CA LYS A 52 6.07 -9.55 0.31
C LYS A 52 6.05 -8.08 0.73
N VAL A 53 6.39 -7.19 -0.17
CA VAL A 53 6.03 -5.78 -0.07
C VAL A 53 4.58 -5.63 -0.52
N VAL A 54 3.77 -4.97 0.30
CA VAL A 54 2.33 -4.86 0.08
C VAL A 54 1.93 -3.41 -0.09
N ALA A 55 1.17 -3.11 -1.15
CA ALA A 55 0.40 -1.89 -1.29
C ALA A 55 -1.06 -2.17 -0.93
N LEU A 56 -1.61 -1.49 0.08
CA LEU A 56 -3.00 -1.62 0.53
C LEU A 56 -3.81 -0.41 0.07
N TYR A 57 -4.87 -0.65 -0.68
CA TYR A 57 -5.75 0.38 -1.21
C TYR A 57 -7.21 0.03 -0.96
N PHE A 58 -8.00 1.01 -0.50
CA PHE A 58 -9.44 0.87 -0.28
C PHE A 58 -10.18 1.48 -1.47
N GLY A 59 -11.18 0.78 -1.99
CA GLY A 59 -11.95 1.25 -3.12
C GLY A 59 -13.15 0.36 -3.40
N TYR A 60 -13.72 0.41 -4.60
CA TYR A 60 -14.84 -0.45 -5.01
C TYR A 60 -14.82 -0.64 -6.54
N SER A 61 -15.33 -1.78 -7.02
CA SER A 61 -15.22 -2.16 -8.44
C SER A 61 -16.05 -1.29 -9.39
N HIS A 62 -17.11 -0.68 -8.86
CA HIS A 62 -18.03 0.18 -9.64
C HIS A 62 -17.62 1.67 -9.63
N CYS A 63 -16.40 1.99 -9.18
CA CYS A 63 -15.87 3.35 -9.22
C CYS A 63 -15.60 3.76 -10.68
N PRO A 64 -16.13 4.89 -11.15
CA PRO A 64 -16.02 5.23 -12.57
C PRO A 64 -14.65 5.79 -12.98
N ASP A 65 -13.81 6.23 -12.04
CA ASP A 65 -12.61 7.01 -12.36
C ASP A 65 -11.42 6.72 -11.43
N VAL A 66 -11.48 7.13 -10.18
CA VAL A 66 -10.29 7.15 -9.28
C VAL A 66 -9.73 5.76 -9.00
N CYS A 67 -10.59 4.76 -8.73
CA CYS A 67 -10.11 3.41 -8.41
C CYS A 67 -9.39 2.74 -9.58
N PRO A 68 -9.97 2.68 -10.82
CA PRO A 68 -9.27 2.06 -11.94
C PRO A 68 -7.98 2.81 -12.30
N THR A 69 -7.95 4.14 -12.21
CA THR A 69 -6.74 4.93 -12.44
C THR A 69 -5.66 4.60 -11.42
N THR A 70 -6.00 4.56 -10.13
CA THR A 70 -5.05 4.19 -9.06
C THR A 70 -4.50 2.77 -9.26
N LEU A 71 -5.36 1.80 -9.58
CA LEU A 71 -4.95 0.41 -9.79
C LEU A 71 -4.07 0.26 -11.04
N ALA A 72 -4.34 1.01 -12.11
CA ALA A 72 -3.48 1.05 -13.31
C ALA A 72 -2.08 1.60 -12.96
N ASN A 73 -2.00 2.70 -12.20
CA ASN A 73 -0.73 3.26 -11.74
C ASN A 73 0.05 2.30 -10.82
N LEU A 74 -0.64 1.61 -9.91
CA LEU A 74 -0.01 0.58 -9.07
C LEU A 74 0.49 -0.61 -9.89
N THR A 75 -0.22 -0.98 -10.95
CA THR A 75 0.21 -2.04 -11.88
C THR A 75 1.44 -1.61 -12.67
N ASP A 76 1.49 -0.38 -13.16
CA ASP A 76 2.67 0.18 -13.83
C ASP A 76 3.88 0.26 -12.87
N MET A 77 3.66 0.70 -11.64
CA MET A 77 4.68 0.66 -10.58
C MET A 77 5.21 -0.77 -10.38
N MET A 78 4.34 -1.79 -10.27
CA MET A 78 4.78 -3.19 -10.12
C MET A 78 5.59 -3.67 -11.33
N THR A 79 5.22 -3.26 -12.54
CA THR A 79 5.96 -3.55 -13.77
C THR A 79 7.39 -2.96 -13.71
N LYS A 80 7.52 -1.70 -13.25
CA LYS A 80 8.82 -1.03 -13.08
C LYS A 80 9.67 -1.63 -11.95
N VAL A 81 9.04 -2.15 -10.90
CA VAL A 81 9.72 -2.89 -9.83
C VAL A 81 10.24 -4.23 -10.34
N SER A 82 9.46 -4.90 -11.19
CA SER A 82 9.79 -6.19 -11.80
C SER A 82 10.13 -7.30 -10.79
N SER A 83 9.35 -7.39 -9.70
CA SER A 83 9.55 -8.38 -8.65
C SER A 83 8.27 -9.19 -8.39
N PRO A 84 8.36 -10.53 -8.26
CA PRO A 84 7.22 -11.36 -7.85
C PRO A 84 6.86 -11.19 -6.38
N ASP A 85 7.66 -10.45 -5.61
CA ASP A 85 7.47 -10.25 -4.18
C ASP A 85 6.70 -8.96 -3.82
N VAL A 86 6.00 -8.36 -4.80
CA VAL A 86 5.09 -7.24 -4.57
C VAL A 86 3.66 -7.71 -4.70
N ARG A 87 2.76 -7.21 -3.85
CA ARG A 87 1.31 -7.43 -3.93
C ARG A 87 0.57 -6.12 -3.79
N VAL A 88 -0.51 -5.97 -4.53
CA VAL A 88 -1.52 -4.94 -4.29
C VAL A 88 -2.74 -5.60 -3.68
N LEU A 89 -3.16 -5.15 -2.52
CA LEU A 89 -4.37 -5.59 -1.83
C LEU A 89 -5.45 -4.51 -2.02
N PHE A 90 -6.47 -4.85 -2.77
CA PHE A 90 -7.61 -3.98 -3.04
C PHE A 90 -8.78 -4.36 -2.14
N VAL A 91 -9.03 -3.57 -1.10
CA VAL A 91 -10.08 -3.79 -0.10
C VAL A 91 -11.36 -3.11 -0.55
N THR A 92 -12.41 -3.87 -0.80
CA THR A 92 -13.68 -3.24 -1.14
C THR A 92 -14.32 -2.53 0.05
N VAL A 93 -14.78 -1.31 -0.19
CA VAL A 93 -15.63 -0.55 0.75
C VAL A 93 -17.12 -0.73 0.47
N ASP A 94 -17.46 -1.49 -0.58
CA ASP A 94 -18.83 -1.77 -1.01
C ASP A 94 -19.11 -3.29 -1.14
N PRO A 95 -19.03 -4.04 -0.05
CA PRO A 95 -19.15 -5.51 -0.10
C PRO A 95 -20.53 -6.00 -0.54
N ASP A 96 -21.54 -5.14 -0.61
CA ASP A 96 -22.87 -5.51 -1.08
C ASP A 96 -22.89 -5.72 -2.60
N ARG A 97 -22.21 -4.87 -3.37
CA ARG A 97 -22.09 -4.99 -4.83
C ARG A 97 -20.87 -5.80 -5.25
N ASP A 98 -19.78 -5.69 -4.51
CA ASP A 98 -18.53 -6.37 -4.79
C ASP A 98 -18.53 -7.77 -4.16
N THR A 99 -19.13 -8.74 -4.86
CA THR A 99 -19.02 -10.15 -4.47
C THR A 99 -17.59 -10.66 -4.63
N ASP A 100 -17.24 -11.81 -4.01
CA ASP A 100 -15.91 -12.40 -4.16
C ASP A 100 -15.53 -12.63 -5.63
N THR A 101 -16.47 -13.05 -6.48
CA THR A 101 -16.24 -13.26 -7.91
C THR A 101 -15.99 -11.93 -8.63
N VAL A 102 -16.87 -10.93 -8.46
CA VAL A 102 -16.73 -9.60 -9.09
C VAL A 102 -15.39 -9.00 -8.73
N LEU A 103 -15.02 -9.05 -7.45
CA LEU A 103 -13.78 -8.45 -6.95
C LEU A 103 -12.54 -9.19 -7.46
N SER A 104 -12.61 -10.53 -7.54
CA SER A 104 -11.53 -11.36 -8.08
C SER A 104 -11.29 -11.07 -9.58
N ASP A 105 -12.36 -10.98 -10.35
CA ASP A 105 -12.27 -10.74 -11.80
C ASP A 105 -11.79 -9.30 -12.07
N TYR A 106 -12.30 -8.33 -11.31
CA TYR A 106 -11.85 -6.94 -11.39
C TYR A 106 -10.35 -6.81 -11.06
N ALA A 107 -9.90 -7.44 -9.97
CA ALA A 107 -8.50 -7.41 -9.58
C ALA A 107 -7.59 -8.04 -10.65
N LYS A 108 -7.95 -9.22 -11.17
CA LYS A 108 -7.18 -9.94 -12.19
C LYS A 108 -7.07 -9.19 -13.51
N ALA A 109 -8.04 -8.34 -13.85
CA ALA A 109 -7.99 -7.53 -15.05
C ALA A 109 -6.81 -6.54 -15.08
N PHE A 110 -6.31 -6.13 -13.90
CA PHE A 110 -5.13 -5.27 -13.78
C PHE A 110 -3.83 -6.07 -13.69
N SER A 111 -3.76 -7.08 -12.80
CA SER A 111 -2.54 -7.87 -12.60
C SER A 111 -2.83 -9.15 -11.83
N PRO A 112 -2.11 -10.26 -12.11
CA PRO A 112 -2.16 -11.46 -11.25
C PRO A 112 -1.58 -11.23 -9.84
N GLN A 113 -0.84 -10.15 -9.62
CA GLN A 113 -0.30 -9.76 -8.30
C GLN A 113 -1.28 -8.87 -7.51
N LEU A 114 -2.42 -8.50 -8.09
CA LEU A 114 -3.47 -7.74 -7.43
C LEU A 114 -4.50 -8.68 -6.84
N VAL A 115 -4.81 -8.51 -5.56
CA VAL A 115 -5.71 -9.37 -4.79
C VAL A 115 -6.88 -8.53 -4.28
N GLY A 116 -8.09 -8.87 -4.71
CA GLY A 116 -9.31 -8.28 -4.17
C GLY A 116 -9.64 -8.88 -2.81
N LEU A 117 -9.87 -8.04 -1.81
CA LEU A 117 -10.21 -8.42 -0.45
C LEU A 117 -11.63 -7.98 -0.10
N ARG A 118 -12.43 -8.91 0.40
CA ARG A 118 -13.78 -8.69 0.89
C ARG A 118 -13.88 -9.07 2.36
N GLY A 119 -14.59 -8.28 3.15
CA GLY A 119 -14.85 -8.57 4.56
C GLY A 119 -16.29 -8.28 4.94
N SER A 120 -16.70 -8.72 6.12
CA SER A 120 -17.94 -8.26 6.74
C SER A 120 -17.83 -6.76 7.08
N ALA A 121 -18.97 -6.11 7.33
CA ALA A 121 -19.00 -4.70 7.71
C ALA A 121 -18.08 -4.40 8.92
N ASN A 122 -18.06 -5.29 9.91
CA ASN A 122 -17.19 -5.13 11.09
C ASN A 122 -15.70 -5.29 10.75
N GLN A 123 -15.34 -6.27 9.91
CA GLN A 123 -13.95 -6.47 9.47
C GLN A 123 -13.44 -5.27 8.68
N LEU A 124 -14.27 -4.77 7.74
CA LEU A 124 -13.98 -3.57 6.98
C LEU A 124 -13.81 -2.33 7.86
N ALA A 125 -14.78 -2.09 8.75
CA ALA A 125 -14.73 -0.94 9.66
C ALA A 125 -13.51 -0.96 10.59
N ASN A 126 -13.11 -2.14 11.08
CA ASN A 126 -11.93 -2.29 11.92
C ASN A 126 -10.65 -2.01 11.13
N LEU A 127 -10.54 -2.52 9.90
CA LEU A 127 -9.36 -2.29 9.06
C LEU A 127 -9.27 -0.81 8.62
N ALA A 128 -10.38 -0.21 8.20
CA ALA A 128 -10.44 1.20 7.82
C ALA A 128 -10.04 2.12 8.99
N ARG A 129 -10.53 1.82 10.21
CA ARG A 129 -10.17 2.57 11.42
C ARG A 129 -8.67 2.44 11.74
N ALA A 130 -8.11 1.24 11.61
CA ALA A 130 -6.69 0.99 11.89
C ALA A 130 -5.77 1.87 11.02
N TYR A 131 -6.14 2.09 9.76
CA TYR A 131 -5.38 2.93 8.82
C TYR A 131 -5.99 4.33 8.62
N ARG A 132 -6.94 4.74 9.45
CA ARG A 132 -7.58 6.07 9.41
C ARG A 132 -8.21 6.39 8.04
N VAL A 133 -8.71 5.36 7.37
CA VAL A 133 -9.42 5.49 6.09
C VAL A 133 -10.87 5.83 6.37
N ALA A 134 -11.33 6.94 5.82
CA ALA A 134 -12.74 7.32 5.81
C ALA A 134 -13.43 6.72 4.58
N TYR A 135 -14.62 6.17 4.77
CA TYR A 135 -15.50 5.76 3.68
C TYR A 135 -16.96 5.93 4.07
N THR A 136 -17.81 6.14 3.07
CA THR A 136 -19.28 6.24 3.24
C THR A 136 -19.95 5.56 2.06
N VAL A 137 -20.96 4.74 2.34
CA VAL A 137 -21.84 4.14 1.34
C VAL A 137 -23.27 4.58 1.64
N LYS A 138 -23.85 5.39 0.75
CA LYS A 138 -25.25 5.80 0.79
C LYS A 138 -26.04 4.93 -0.18
N LYS A 139 -26.93 4.11 0.37
CA LYS A 139 -27.83 3.25 -0.40
C LYS A 139 -29.10 4.01 -0.76
N GLY A 140 -29.64 3.78 -1.95
CA GLY A 140 -30.87 4.41 -2.41
C GLY A 140 -30.86 4.66 -3.92
N PRO A 141 -31.82 5.47 -4.44
CA PRO A 141 -31.90 5.77 -5.87
C PRO A 141 -30.63 6.40 -6.42
N ALA A 142 -29.95 7.25 -5.63
CA ALA A 142 -28.61 7.75 -5.90
C ALA A 142 -27.61 6.99 -5.03
N TYR A 143 -27.10 5.85 -5.52
CA TYR A 143 -26.11 5.07 -4.81
C TYR A 143 -24.75 5.75 -4.88
N GLU A 144 -24.25 6.22 -3.75
CA GLU A 144 -23.00 6.96 -3.66
C GLU A 144 -22.00 6.23 -2.76
N VAL A 145 -20.75 6.15 -3.21
CA VAL A 145 -19.62 5.67 -2.41
C VAL A 145 -18.52 6.71 -2.42
N MET A 146 -18.08 7.11 -1.24
CA MET A 146 -16.92 7.96 -1.04
C MET A 146 -15.90 7.22 -0.17
N HIS A 147 -14.62 7.37 -0.49
CA HIS A 147 -13.53 6.82 0.31
C HIS A 147 -12.26 7.65 0.16
N SER A 148 -11.35 7.53 1.13
CA SER A 148 -10.01 8.10 1.04
C SER A 148 -9.22 7.41 -0.07
N ASN A 149 -8.42 8.16 -0.82
CA ASN A 149 -7.58 7.67 -1.92
C ASN A 149 -6.17 7.25 -1.50
N ALA A 150 -5.89 7.15 -0.20
CA ALA A 150 -4.59 6.78 0.32
C ALA A 150 -4.21 5.34 -0.01
N VAL A 151 -2.96 5.14 -0.45
CA VAL A 151 -2.33 3.85 -0.64
C VAL A 151 -1.22 3.70 0.42
N PHE A 152 -1.28 2.63 1.21
CA PHE A 152 -0.34 2.33 2.28
C PHE A 152 0.63 1.24 1.83
N PHE A 153 1.91 1.43 2.09
CA PHE A 153 2.94 0.45 1.73
C PHE A 153 3.56 -0.18 2.97
N PHE A 154 3.68 -1.50 2.93
CA PHE A 154 4.21 -2.31 4.00
C PHE A 154 5.46 -3.04 3.53
N ASP A 155 6.47 -3.15 4.41
CA ASP A 155 7.66 -3.95 4.16
C ASP A 155 7.38 -5.46 4.25
N ARG A 156 8.40 -6.28 3.97
CA ARG A 156 8.31 -7.75 3.97
C ARG A 156 7.90 -8.34 5.33
N ASP A 157 8.15 -7.60 6.41
CA ASP A 157 7.68 -7.95 7.76
C ASP A 157 6.25 -7.48 8.03
N GLY A 158 5.59 -6.84 7.06
CA GLY A 158 4.27 -6.23 7.20
C GLY A 158 4.25 -5.03 8.13
N ARG A 159 5.37 -4.31 8.33
CA ARG A 159 5.38 -3.02 9.02
C ARG A 159 4.93 -1.95 8.05
N ALA A 160 4.04 -1.06 8.49
CA ALA A 160 3.66 0.12 7.71
C ALA A 160 4.88 1.04 7.57
N ARG A 161 5.18 1.42 6.33
CA ARG A 161 6.38 2.19 6.00
C ARG A 161 6.07 3.50 5.30
N LEU A 162 5.24 3.47 4.26
CA LEU A 162 5.00 4.63 3.42
C LEU A 162 3.51 4.78 3.12
N VAL A 163 3.10 6.01 2.82
CA VAL A 163 1.75 6.33 2.32
C VAL A 163 1.86 7.37 1.21
N THR A 164 0.97 7.25 0.22
CA THR A 164 0.75 8.30 -0.78
C THR A 164 -0.73 8.47 -1.07
N THR A 165 -1.14 9.67 -1.46
CA THR A 165 -2.47 9.99 -2.02
C THR A 165 -2.37 10.36 -3.50
N ASP A 166 -1.14 10.44 -4.03
CA ASP A 166 -0.85 10.65 -5.44
C ASP A 166 -0.05 9.46 -5.98
N THR A 167 -0.62 8.77 -6.95
CA THR A 167 -0.02 7.59 -7.59
C THR A 167 0.47 7.88 -9.02
N THR A 168 0.53 9.13 -9.44
CA THR A 168 0.86 9.51 -10.83
C THR A 168 2.34 9.29 -11.15
N ASP A 169 3.25 9.54 -10.19
CA ASP A 169 4.67 9.24 -10.36
C ASP A 169 4.99 7.78 -10.01
N THR A 170 4.69 6.89 -10.95
CA THR A 170 4.90 5.45 -10.79
C THR A 170 6.38 5.07 -10.74
N ALA A 171 7.28 5.90 -11.29
CA ALA A 171 8.73 5.67 -11.23
C ALA A 171 9.27 5.93 -9.82
N ALA A 172 8.92 7.06 -9.22
CA ALA A 172 9.28 7.38 -7.83
C ALA A 172 8.72 6.35 -6.84
N MET A 173 7.45 5.92 -7.02
CA MET A 173 6.89 4.85 -6.21
C MET A 173 7.67 3.54 -6.37
N ALA A 174 8.09 3.18 -7.60
CA ALA A 174 8.85 1.97 -7.86
C ALA A 174 10.22 1.99 -7.19
N GLU A 175 10.91 3.13 -7.15
CA GLU A 175 12.18 3.30 -6.44
C GLU A 175 12.00 3.03 -4.94
N ASP A 176 10.99 3.61 -4.32
CA ASP A 176 10.68 3.40 -2.91
C ASP A 176 10.32 1.93 -2.62
N VAL A 177 9.50 1.30 -3.47
CA VAL A 177 9.12 -0.12 -3.33
C VAL A 177 10.32 -1.05 -3.47
N LYS A 178 11.25 -0.77 -4.42
CA LYS A 178 12.53 -1.51 -4.54
C LYS A 178 13.36 -1.44 -3.25
N ARG A 179 13.37 -0.29 -2.58
CA ARG A 179 14.05 -0.13 -1.29
C ARG A 179 13.39 -0.88 -0.15
N LEU A 180 12.05 -1.06 -0.18
CA LEU A 180 11.32 -1.88 0.80
C LEU A 180 11.54 -3.39 0.61
N LEU A 181 11.95 -3.83 -0.59
CA LEU A 181 12.26 -5.23 -0.89
C LEU A 181 13.62 -5.67 -0.31
N ASN A 182 14.55 -4.72 -0.10
CA ASN A 182 15.91 -4.94 0.43
C ASN A 182 15.96 -4.73 1.94
#